data_3c953fca26c808cec4685fe6915ca559
#
_entry.id   3c953fca26c808cec4685fe6915ca559
#
_cell.length_a   1.000
_cell.length_b   1.000
_cell.length_c   1.000
_cell.angle_alpha   90.00
_cell.angle_beta   90.00
_cell.angle_gamma   90.00
#
_symmetry.space_group_name_H-M   'P 1'
#
loop_
_entity.id
_entity.type
_entity.pdbx_description
1 polymer ?
#
loop_
_entity_poly.entity_id
_entity_poly.type
_entity_poly.pdbx_seq_one_letter_code
_entity_poly.pdbx_strand_id
1 'polypeptide(L)'
;MKIFDVVIIGGGMTGLAFAAALQSSGLSIAIIESNPPKGFSLEQFSPRVSALNLASSQWLEELGAWQGIAQQRVAPYDAMYVWERDSFAKIEFNTQGLGVPQLGHIVENELIRQALWERVAQQKTHEILLRTESSSLVRSVSNADVQNPVDFLTALPRSLGVTDRNAILTLEDGQMLSAKLVVGADGANSWVRKQADIPLTFRDYGHSALVCHVQTEQPHTHCARQVFSSDGVLAFLPFAQENYCSIVWSLPPEQADYLLHCETSEFNKKLTVAFDHKLGLCQLQSKRYTFKLTARYARNFAQNRIALIGDAAHTIHPLAGLGVNLGFQDAKMLAQAILANEQLGVDFGEYRYLRHYERNRKVEAAKMLLVMQGLKDLFSGDHPLKKLIRGLGLSATDKMGLVKEQLIKQALGL
;
A
#
# COMPACT_ATOMS: atom_id res chain seq x y z
N MET A 1 -18.79 5.34 28.20
CA MET A 1 -18.15 4.33 27.31
C MET A 1 -19.02 4.20 26.08
N LYS A 2 -18.46 4.43 24.89
CA LYS A 2 -19.16 4.19 23.61
C LYS A 2 -18.94 2.74 23.17
N ILE A 3 -19.94 2.14 22.52
CA ILE A 3 -19.91 0.74 22.09
C ILE A 3 -19.96 0.71 20.56
N PHE A 4 -19.03 -0.05 19.97
CA PHE A 4 -18.94 -0.27 18.53
C PHE A 4 -18.84 -1.77 18.23
N ASP A 5 -19.22 -2.17 17.04
CA ASP A 5 -18.93 -3.50 16.54
C ASP A 5 -17.46 -3.60 16.10
N VAL A 6 -16.97 -2.58 15.39
CA VAL A 6 -15.58 -2.53 14.89
C VAL A 6 -14.95 -1.16 15.20
N VAL A 7 -13.76 -1.16 15.79
CA VAL A 7 -12.91 0.02 15.91
C VAL A 7 -11.65 -0.19 15.05
N ILE A 8 -11.42 0.74 14.12
CA ILE A 8 -10.27 0.73 13.20
C ILE A 8 -9.27 1.77 13.70
N ILE A 9 -8.02 1.36 13.91
CA ILE A 9 -6.95 2.28 14.27
C ILE A 9 -6.08 2.49 13.04
N GLY A 10 -6.12 3.71 12.50
CA GLY A 10 -5.44 4.15 11.29
C GLY A 10 -6.39 4.43 10.12
N GLY A 11 -6.50 5.70 9.73
CA GLY A 11 -7.22 6.21 8.54
C GLY A 11 -6.31 6.33 7.32
N GLY A 12 -5.42 5.34 7.12
CA GLY A 12 -4.66 5.16 5.89
C GLY A 12 -5.50 4.48 4.80
N MET A 13 -4.90 4.29 3.61
CA MET A 13 -5.59 3.67 2.47
C MET A 13 -6.25 2.33 2.83
N THR A 14 -5.54 1.46 3.53
CA THR A 14 -6.04 0.12 3.89
C THR A 14 -7.16 0.17 4.92
N GLY A 15 -7.03 1.00 5.97
CA GLY A 15 -8.06 1.14 7.01
C GLY A 15 -9.35 1.76 6.47
N LEU A 16 -9.23 2.77 5.60
CA LEU A 16 -10.38 3.41 4.96
C LEU A 16 -11.07 2.47 3.96
N ALA A 17 -10.31 1.71 3.17
CA ALA A 17 -10.87 0.72 2.25
C ALA A 17 -11.62 -0.39 3.02
N PHE A 18 -11.07 -0.83 4.15
CA PHE A 18 -11.74 -1.77 5.04
C PHE A 18 -13.04 -1.20 5.63
N ALA A 19 -13.03 0.04 6.10
CA ALA A 19 -14.23 0.73 6.58
C ALA A 19 -15.30 0.84 5.48
N ALA A 20 -14.89 1.25 4.26
CA ALA A 20 -15.79 1.35 3.11
C ALA A 20 -16.44 0.00 2.77
N ALA A 21 -15.69 -1.10 2.88
CA ALA A 21 -16.20 -2.45 2.62
C ALA A 21 -17.28 -2.90 3.63
N LEU A 22 -17.25 -2.37 4.84
CA LEU A 22 -18.23 -2.69 5.89
C LEU A 22 -19.45 -1.75 5.92
N GLN A 23 -19.47 -0.68 5.13
CA GLN A 23 -20.52 0.34 5.20
C GLN A 23 -21.94 -0.17 4.92
N SER A 24 -22.08 -1.25 4.15
CA SER A 24 -23.38 -1.86 3.85
C SER A 24 -23.89 -2.86 4.88
N SER A 25 -23.15 -3.10 5.98
CA SER A 25 -23.37 -4.22 6.92
C SER A 25 -24.20 -3.74 8.09
N GLY A 26 -24.84 -3.02 8.48
CA GLY A 26 -25.51 -2.73 9.80
C GLY A 26 -24.54 -2.60 11.00
N LEU A 27 -23.22 -2.80 10.84
CA LEU A 27 -22.25 -2.74 11.94
C LEU A 27 -21.91 -1.28 12.31
N SER A 28 -21.82 -1.00 13.58
CA SER A 28 -21.32 0.29 14.10
C SER A 28 -19.79 0.33 14.04
N ILE A 29 -19.24 1.34 13.36
CA ILE A 29 -17.81 1.44 13.06
C ILE A 29 -17.25 2.77 13.58
N ALA A 30 -16.07 2.72 14.20
CA ALA A 30 -15.28 3.91 14.50
C ALA A 30 -13.90 3.82 13.86
N ILE A 31 -13.39 4.94 13.34
CA ILE A 31 -12.02 5.10 12.85
C ILE A 31 -11.29 6.09 13.75
N ILE A 32 -10.14 5.67 14.27
CA ILE A 32 -9.23 6.55 15.02
C ILE A 32 -8.11 6.99 14.09
N GLU A 33 -8.06 8.28 13.76
CA GLU A 33 -7.07 8.90 12.89
C GLU A 33 -6.73 10.31 13.36
N SER A 34 -5.48 10.54 13.77
CA SER A 34 -5.01 11.84 14.26
C SER A 34 -4.72 12.85 13.16
N ASN A 35 -4.45 12.37 11.94
CA ASN A 35 -4.07 13.19 10.80
C ASN A 35 -5.02 12.97 9.61
N PRO A 36 -6.23 13.53 9.64
CA PRO A 36 -7.14 13.43 8.51
C PRO A 36 -6.50 14.00 7.23
N PRO A 37 -6.93 13.56 6.03
CA PRO A 37 -6.44 14.13 4.79
C PRO A 37 -6.69 15.64 4.74
N LYS A 38 -5.67 16.39 4.30
CA LYS A 38 -5.76 17.87 4.18
C LYS A 38 -6.32 18.35 2.85
N GLY A 39 -6.79 17.43 2.02
CA GLY A 39 -7.20 17.67 0.64
C GLY A 39 -6.05 17.33 -0.33
N PHE A 40 -6.43 16.97 -1.56
CA PHE A 40 -5.50 16.70 -2.64
C PHE A 40 -5.25 17.97 -3.46
N SER A 41 -3.98 18.30 -3.69
CA SER A 41 -3.59 19.47 -4.51
C SER A 41 -3.22 19.03 -5.92
N LEU A 42 -3.82 19.67 -6.93
CA LEU A 42 -3.42 19.50 -8.33
C LEU A 42 -2.12 20.22 -8.69
N GLU A 43 -1.69 21.20 -7.91
CA GLU A 43 -0.51 21.99 -8.18
C GLU A 43 0.79 21.30 -7.77
N GLN A 44 0.73 20.38 -6.81
CA GLN A 44 1.88 19.67 -6.30
C GLN A 44 1.69 18.15 -6.39
N PHE A 45 2.74 17.46 -6.78
CA PHE A 45 2.74 15.98 -6.76
C PHE A 45 3.01 15.47 -5.34
N SER A 46 2.25 14.48 -4.92
CA SER A 46 2.55 13.76 -3.68
C SER A 46 3.84 12.95 -3.84
N PRO A 47 4.71 12.92 -2.82
CA PRO A 47 6.01 12.27 -2.95
C PRO A 47 5.92 10.75 -3.16
N ARG A 48 4.79 10.13 -2.79
CA ARG A 48 4.61 8.68 -2.87
C ARG A 48 3.48 8.32 -3.82
N VAL A 49 3.76 7.37 -4.69
CA VAL A 49 2.78 6.73 -5.58
C VAL A 49 2.70 5.24 -5.30
N SER A 50 1.60 4.64 -5.69
CA SER A 50 1.40 3.19 -5.71
C SER A 50 1.07 2.72 -7.12
N ALA A 51 1.62 1.56 -7.49
CA ALA A 51 1.18 0.82 -8.67
C ALA A 51 0.01 -0.08 -8.24
N LEU A 52 -1.20 0.38 -8.48
CA LEU A 52 -2.40 -0.41 -8.28
C LEU A 52 -2.50 -1.45 -9.39
N ASN A 53 -2.62 -2.71 -9.04
CA ASN A 53 -2.97 -3.74 -10.00
C ASN A 53 -4.46 -3.70 -10.34
N LEU A 54 -4.86 -4.44 -11.38
CA LEU A 54 -6.22 -4.43 -11.88
C LEU A 54 -7.24 -4.82 -10.80
N ALA A 55 -6.96 -5.85 -10.01
CA ALA A 55 -7.85 -6.29 -8.93
C ALA A 55 -8.06 -5.21 -7.85
N SER A 56 -7.00 -4.45 -7.52
CA SER A 56 -7.10 -3.35 -6.55
C SER A 56 -7.90 -2.17 -7.07
N SER A 57 -7.73 -1.77 -8.34
CA SER A 57 -8.53 -0.70 -8.93
C SER A 57 -10.00 -1.09 -9.08
N GLN A 58 -10.29 -2.34 -9.48
CA GLN A 58 -11.65 -2.87 -9.53
C GLN A 58 -12.30 -2.90 -8.12
N TRP A 59 -11.54 -3.29 -7.10
CA TRP A 59 -12.07 -3.26 -5.74
C TRP A 59 -12.37 -1.84 -5.25
N LEU A 60 -11.52 -0.86 -5.57
CA LEU A 60 -11.81 0.55 -5.28
C LEU A 60 -13.06 1.06 -6.02
N GLU A 61 -13.36 0.52 -7.21
CA GLU A 61 -14.60 0.78 -7.93
C GLU A 61 -15.81 0.14 -7.24
N GLU A 62 -15.71 -1.12 -6.81
CA GLU A 62 -16.72 -1.81 -5.99
C GLU A 62 -17.03 -1.03 -4.70
N LEU A 63 -16.01 -0.42 -4.09
CA LEU A 63 -16.16 0.44 -2.90
C LEU A 63 -16.75 1.82 -3.21
N GLY A 64 -16.84 2.22 -4.48
CA GLY A 64 -17.33 3.54 -4.91
C GLY A 64 -16.31 4.67 -4.74
N ALA A 65 -15.02 4.37 -4.54
CA ALA A 65 -13.95 5.36 -4.40
C ALA A 65 -13.24 5.67 -5.73
N TRP A 66 -13.32 4.77 -6.71
CA TRP A 66 -12.56 4.88 -7.95
C TRP A 66 -12.90 6.10 -8.79
N GLN A 67 -14.16 6.52 -8.83
CA GLN A 67 -14.58 7.69 -9.60
C GLN A 67 -13.84 8.97 -9.16
N GLY A 68 -13.72 9.18 -7.84
CA GLY A 68 -12.98 10.32 -7.29
C GLY A 68 -11.48 10.26 -7.63
N ILE A 69 -10.92 9.05 -7.78
CA ILE A 69 -9.54 8.83 -8.19
C ILE A 69 -9.37 9.08 -9.70
N ALA A 70 -10.22 8.46 -10.53
CA ALA A 70 -10.13 8.49 -12.00
C ALA A 70 -10.31 9.88 -12.61
N GLN A 71 -11.04 10.77 -11.93
CA GLN A 71 -11.23 12.17 -12.37
C GLN A 71 -10.00 13.06 -12.13
N GLN A 72 -8.97 12.53 -11.49
CA GLN A 72 -7.73 13.24 -11.13
C GLN A 72 -6.54 12.73 -11.95
N ARG A 73 -5.33 12.83 -11.38
CA ARG A 73 -4.07 12.43 -12.03
C ARG A 73 -3.82 10.92 -11.88
N VAL A 74 -4.45 10.13 -12.70
CA VAL A 74 -4.23 8.67 -12.78
C VAL A 74 -3.47 8.35 -14.07
N ALA A 75 -2.45 7.49 -13.97
CA ALA A 75 -1.71 7.03 -15.12
C ALA A 75 -1.93 5.51 -15.31
N PRO A 76 -2.72 5.09 -16.30
CA PRO A 76 -2.77 3.68 -16.68
C PRO A 76 -1.41 3.26 -17.25
N TYR A 77 -0.99 2.02 -16.99
CA TYR A 77 0.14 1.42 -17.66
C TYR A 77 -0.26 0.05 -18.23
N ASP A 78 0.14 -0.19 -19.48
CA ASP A 78 -0.18 -1.38 -20.25
C ASP A 78 1.03 -2.28 -20.48
N ALA A 79 2.22 -1.79 -20.12
CA ALA A 79 3.46 -2.53 -20.22
C ALA A 79 4.36 -2.33 -19.00
N MET A 80 5.15 -3.35 -18.70
CA MET A 80 6.25 -3.29 -17.76
C MET A 80 7.51 -3.87 -18.41
N TYR A 81 8.58 -3.08 -18.43
CA TYR A 81 9.87 -3.46 -18.97
C TYR A 81 10.90 -3.54 -17.86
N VAL A 82 11.48 -4.71 -17.67
CA VAL A 82 12.47 -5.00 -16.63
C VAL A 82 13.75 -5.51 -17.28
N TRP A 83 14.89 -4.92 -16.88
CA TRP A 83 16.20 -5.38 -17.40
C TRP A 83 17.27 -5.33 -16.31
N GLU A 84 18.37 -6.04 -16.58
CA GLU A 84 19.58 -5.95 -15.79
C GLU A 84 20.63 -5.12 -16.55
N ARG A 85 21.20 -4.11 -15.89
CA ARG A 85 22.14 -3.17 -16.52
C ARG A 85 23.41 -3.84 -17.05
N ASP A 86 23.90 -4.83 -16.32
CA ASP A 86 25.20 -5.44 -16.59
C ASP A 86 25.08 -6.77 -17.39
N SER A 87 23.90 -7.05 -17.97
CA SER A 87 23.66 -8.24 -18.79
C SER A 87 22.64 -7.97 -19.90
N PHE A 88 22.45 -8.97 -20.78
CA PHE A 88 21.42 -8.93 -21.82
C PHE A 88 20.04 -9.35 -21.33
N ALA A 89 19.91 -9.58 -20.03
CA ALA A 89 18.68 -10.08 -19.44
C ALA A 89 17.61 -8.99 -19.41
N LYS A 90 16.48 -9.28 -20.04
CA LYS A 90 15.29 -8.43 -20.06
C LYS A 90 14.04 -9.27 -20.09
N ILE A 91 12.96 -8.73 -19.55
CA ILE A 91 11.62 -9.30 -19.66
C ILE A 91 10.63 -8.15 -19.85
N GLU A 92 9.69 -8.37 -20.74
CA GLU A 92 8.62 -7.43 -20.99
C GLU A 92 7.28 -8.09 -20.70
N PHE A 93 6.48 -7.43 -19.88
CA PHE A 93 5.09 -7.79 -19.62
C PHE A 93 4.20 -6.76 -20.30
N ASN A 94 3.21 -7.20 -21.03
CA ASN A 94 2.22 -6.32 -21.67
C ASN A 94 0.85 -6.97 -21.67
N THR A 95 -0.16 -6.22 -22.08
CA THR A 95 -1.56 -6.67 -22.11
C THR A 95 -1.91 -7.54 -23.32
N GLN A 96 -0.98 -7.74 -24.27
CA GLN A 96 -1.24 -8.52 -25.47
C GLN A 96 -1.57 -9.98 -25.12
N GLY A 97 -2.69 -10.45 -25.61
CA GLY A 97 -3.16 -11.82 -25.37
C GLY A 97 -3.85 -12.06 -24.01
N LEU A 98 -3.93 -11.06 -23.13
CA LEU A 98 -4.55 -11.19 -21.81
C LEU A 98 -6.02 -10.77 -21.76
N GLY A 99 -6.52 -10.10 -22.79
CA GLY A 99 -7.90 -9.60 -22.84
C GLY A 99 -8.21 -8.46 -21.87
N VAL A 100 -7.16 -7.80 -21.33
CA VAL A 100 -7.29 -6.64 -20.44
C VAL A 100 -6.68 -5.40 -21.09
N PRO A 101 -7.25 -4.19 -20.89
CA PRO A 101 -6.76 -2.96 -21.55
C PRO A 101 -5.46 -2.44 -20.93
N GLN A 102 -5.19 -2.78 -19.65
CA GLN A 102 -4.04 -2.28 -18.90
C GLN A 102 -3.61 -3.27 -17.82
N LEU A 103 -2.36 -3.18 -17.37
CA LEU A 103 -1.84 -3.97 -16.25
C LEU A 103 -2.23 -3.36 -14.90
N GLY A 104 -2.48 -2.06 -14.87
CA GLY A 104 -2.85 -1.35 -13.66
C GLY A 104 -2.72 0.16 -13.81
N HIS A 105 -2.67 0.86 -12.68
CA HIS A 105 -2.62 2.30 -12.61
C HIS A 105 -1.55 2.78 -11.63
N ILE A 106 -0.80 3.81 -12.00
CA ILE A 106 0.03 4.54 -11.06
C ILE A 106 -0.80 5.69 -10.51
N VAL A 107 -0.94 5.71 -9.19
CA VAL A 107 -1.78 6.67 -8.46
C VAL A 107 -1.04 7.21 -7.25
N GLU A 108 -1.18 8.50 -7.00
CA GLU A 108 -0.64 9.15 -5.80
C GLU A 108 -1.36 8.63 -4.54
N ASN A 109 -0.60 8.27 -3.50
CA ASN A 109 -1.16 7.68 -2.29
C ASN A 109 -2.16 8.60 -1.57
N GLU A 110 -1.89 9.91 -1.56
CA GLU A 110 -2.79 10.90 -0.96
C GLU A 110 -4.11 10.99 -1.73
N LEU A 111 -4.10 10.83 -3.06
CA LEU A 111 -5.31 10.81 -3.86
C LEU A 111 -6.19 9.59 -3.51
N ILE A 112 -5.57 8.40 -3.39
CA ILE A 112 -6.31 7.20 -2.98
C ILE A 112 -6.90 7.38 -1.58
N ARG A 113 -6.09 7.92 -0.66
CA ARG A 113 -6.50 8.16 0.72
C ARG A 113 -7.65 9.18 0.80
N GLN A 114 -7.54 10.27 0.06
CA GLN A 114 -8.58 11.31 0.00
C GLN A 114 -9.91 10.74 -0.54
N ALA A 115 -9.88 10.05 -1.67
CA ALA A 115 -11.07 9.48 -2.28
C ALA A 115 -11.77 8.45 -1.36
N LEU A 116 -10.99 7.60 -0.69
CA LEU A 116 -11.52 6.66 0.30
C LEU A 116 -12.07 7.37 1.54
N TRP A 117 -11.41 8.42 2.02
CA TRP A 117 -11.90 9.24 3.12
C TRP A 117 -13.24 9.89 2.77
N GLU A 118 -13.32 10.54 1.63
CA GLU A 118 -14.56 11.14 1.14
C GLU A 118 -15.65 10.08 0.99
N ARG A 119 -15.33 8.90 0.43
CA ARG A 119 -16.29 7.81 0.30
C ARG A 119 -16.83 7.34 1.65
N VAL A 120 -15.98 7.20 2.65
CA VAL A 120 -16.37 6.80 4.00
C VAL A 120 -17.14 7.93 4.73
N ALA A 121 -16.78 9.19 4.46
CA ALA A 121 -17.43 10.36 5.04
C ALA A 121 -18.72 10.78 4.32
N GLN A 122 -18.89 10.43 3.05
CA GLN A 122 -20.00 10.82 2.16
C GLN A 122 -21.37 10.19 2.52
N GLN A 123 -21.49 9.58 3.65
CA GLN A 123 -22.80 9.23 4.15
C GLN A 123 -23.59 10.51 4.41
N LYS A 124 -24.34 10.90 3.40
CA LYS A 124 -25.27 12.05 3.33
C LYS A 124 -25.13 13.06 4.47
N THR A 125 -24.33 14.08 4.13
CA THR A 125 -24.42 15.46 4.58
C THR A 125 -25.26 15.76 5.83
N HIS A 126 -24.57 16.07 6.92
CA HIS A 126 -24.71 17.38 7.55
C HIS A 126 -23.43 17.66 8.33
N GLU A 127 -22.72 18.70 7.88
CA GLU A 127 -21.64 19.41 8.56
C GLU A 127 -20.60 18.60 9.34
N ILE A 128 -19.58 18.16 8.63
CA ILE A 128 -18.28 17.86 9.24
C ILE A 128 -17.65 19.19 9.64
N LEU A 129 -17.85 19.60 10.89
CA LEU A 129 -17.05 20.66 11.48
C LEU A 129 -15.75 20.03 12.00
N LEU A 130 -14.72 20.04 11.17
CA LEU A 130 -13.35 19.84 11.59
C LEU A 130 -12.95 21.00 12.49
N ARG A 131 -12.74 20.76 13.77
CA ARG A 131 -12.05 21.69 14.65
C ARG A 131 -10.59 21.33 14.70
N THR A 132 -9.78 22.12 14.01
CA THR A 132 -8.35 22.25 14.28
C THR A 132 -8.15 22.98 15.58
N GLU A 133 -7.27 22.43 16.41
CA GLU A 133 -6.68 22.96 17.64
C GLU A 133 -7.61 23.16 18.85
N SER A 134 -7.24 22.42 19.91
CA SER A 134 -7.72 22.55 21.29
C SER A 134 -9.22 22.47 21.52
N SER A 135 -9.77 21.28 21.49
CA SER A 135 -10.76 20.76 22.46
C SER A 135 -11.37 19.45 21.96
N SER A 136 -11.36 18.48 22.82
CA SER A 136 -12.08 17.21 22.77
C SER A 136 -13.53 17.40 22.36
N LEU A 137 -13.91 17.06 21.14
CA LEU A 137 -15.30 16.89 20.76
C LEU A 137 -15.44 15.80 19.71
N VAL A 138 -15.88 14.67 20.18
CA VAL A 138 -16.53 13.64 19.38
C VAL A 138 -17.75 14.24 18.72
N ARG A 139 -17.83 14.20 17.39
CA ARG A 139 -19.12 14.29 16.72
C ARG A 139 -19.43 12.94 16.09
N SER A 140 -20.46 12.31 16.63
CA SER A 140 -21.19 11.29 15.90
C SER A 140 -21.97 12.00 14.79
N VAL A 141 -21.73 11.63 13.56
CA VAL A 141 -22.61 12.00 12.45
C VAL A 141 -23.76 11.01 12.50
N SER A 142 -24.83 11.36 13.17
CA SER A 142 -26.07 10.59 13.11
C SER A 142 -26.83 10.99 11.85
N ASN A 143 -26.99 10.07 10.94
CA ASN A 143 -27.86 10.21 9.78
C ASN A 143 -29.04 9.26 9.93
N ALA A 144 -30.25 9.79 10.00
CA ALA A 144 -31.49 9.01 10.14
C ALA A 144 -31.80 8.08 8.94
N ASP A 145 -31.10 8.26 7.81
CA ASP A 145 -31.33 7.51 6.55
C ASP A 145 -30.16 6.62 6.13
N VAL A 146 -29.11 6.47 6.96
CA VAL A 146 -27.94 5.64 6.62
C VAL A 146 -27.80 4.53 7.65
N GLN A 147 -27.79 3.31 7.16
CA GLN A 147 -27.75 2.11 8.00
C GLN A 147 -26.49 2.00 8.86
N ASN A 148 -25.37 2.71 8.53
CA ASN A 148 -24.12 2.67 9.29
C ASN A 148 -23.29 3.94 9.22
N PRO A 149 -23.45 4.87 10.14
CA PRO A 149 -22.52 5.97 10.27
C PRO A 149 -21.16 5.47 10.78
N VAL A 150 -20.08 5.99 10.16
CA VAL A 150 -18.70 5.77 10.65
C VAL A 150 -18.33 6.96 11.53
N ASP A 151 -17.98 6.69 12.79
CA ASP A 151 -17.49 7.70 13.72
C ASP A 151 -15.99 7.93 13.49
N PHE A 152 -15.60 9.18 13.20
CA PHE A 152 -14.19 9.58 13.14
C PHE A 152 -13.73 10.17 14.46
N LEU A 153 -12.68 9.59 15.05
CA LEU A 153 -12.10 10.01 16.32
C LEU A 153 -10.66 10.47 16.08
N THR A 154 -10.29 11.62 16.62
CA THR A 154 -8.95 12.21 16.45
C THR A 154 -8.03 11.98 17.63
N ALA A 155 -8.59 11.68 18.80
CA ALA A 155 -7.80 11.36 19.98
C ALA A 155 -7.10 10.00 19.80
N LEU A 156 -5.79 9.98 20.09
CA LEU A 156 -5.00 8.76 19.98
C LEU A 156 -5.35 7.73 21.05
N PRO A 157 -5.19 6.44 20.77
CA PRO A 157 -5.43 5.41 21.76
C PRO A 157 -4.27 5.33 22.76
N ARG A 158 -4.61 5.30 24.04
CA ARG A 158 -3.66 5.22 25.16
C ARG A 158 -3.43 3.79 25.63
N SER A 159 -4.50 3.00 25.73
CA SER A 159 -4.43 1.61 26.16
C SER A 159 -5.46 0.74 25.45
N LEU A 160 -5.15 -0.53 25.33
CA LEU A 160 -6.01 -1.57 24.76
C LEU A 160 -6.01 -2.76 25.73
N GLY A 161 -7.18 -3.07 26.27
CA GLY A 161 -7.43 -4.29 27.05
C GLY A 161 -8.37 -5.22 26.27
N VAL A 162 -8.20 -6.52 26.43
CA VAL A 162 -9.04 -7.52 25.79
C VAL A 162 -9.70 -8.38 26.86
N THR A 163 -11.02 -8.55 26.74
CA THR A 163 -11.81 -9.49 27.53
C THR A 163 -12.35 -10.61 26.61
N ASP A 164 -13.02 -11.58 27.16
CA ASP A 164 -13.63 -12.67 26.37
C ASP A 164 -14.65 -12.14 25.35
N ARG A 165 -15.36 -11.06 25.69
CA ARG A 165 -16.45 -10.54 24.87
C ARG A 165 -16.11 -9.30 24.05
N ASN A 166 -15.21 -8.44 24.53
CA ASN A 166 -14.91 -7.16 23.90
C ASN A 166 -13.45 -6.76 24.08
N ALA A 167 -12.97 -5.94 23.16
CA ALA A 167 -11.79 -5.12 23.37
C ALA A 167 -12.21 -3.77 23.96
N ILE A 168 -11.42 -3.24 24.88
CA ILE A 168 -11.65 -1.95 25.55
C ILE A 168 -10.48 -1.03 25.24
N LEU A 169 -10.77 0.09 24.63
CA LEU A 169 -9.81 1.14 24.32
C LEU A 169 -10.02 2.34 25.24
N THR A 170 -8.93 2.89 25.76
CA THR A 170 -8.95 4.21 26.41
C THR A 170 -8.17 5.17 25.53
N LEU A 171 -8.76 6.31 25.20
CA LEU A 171 -8.13 7.36 24.41
C LEU A 171 -7.40 8.36 25.32
N GLU A 172 -6.53 9.19 24.73
CA GLU A 172 -5.75 10.20 25.45
C GLU A 172 -6.63 11.27 26.12
N ASP A 173 -7.79 11.55 25.55
CA ASP A 173 -8.81 12.45 26.12
C ASP A 173 -9.63 11.84 27.25
N GLY A 174 -9.32 10.59 27.66
CA GLY A 174 -10.03 9.85 28.70
C GLY A 174 -11.29 9.14 28.23
N GLN A 175 -11.68 9.26 26.97
CA GLN A 175 -12.83 8.53 26.42
C GLN A 175 -12.55 7.03 26.39
N MET A 176 -13.55 6.24 26.75
CA MET A 176 -13.49 4.77 26.69
C MET A 176 -14.39 4.25 25.58
N LEU A 177 -13.86 3.34 24.77
CA LEU A 177 -14.57 2.63 23.71
C LEU A 177 -14.58 1.14 24.01
N SER A 178 -15.69 0.47 23.71
CA SER A 178 -15.80 -0.98 23.72
C SER A 178 -16.09 -1.45 22.30
N ALA A 179 -15.40 -2.50 21.83
CA ALA A 179 -15.57 -3.03 20.48
C ALA A 179 -15.60 -4.56 20.49
N LYS A 180 -16.40 -5.18 19.62
CA LYS A 180 -16.31 -6.63 19.35
C LYS A 180 -14.98 -6.98 18.70
N LEU A 181 -14.45 -6.06 17.84
CA LEU A 181 -13.20 -6.25 17.13
C LEU A 181 -12.45 -4.91 17.02
N VAL A 182 -11.16 -4.92 17.33
CA VAL A 182 -10.22 -3.82 17.03
C VAL A 182 -9.36 -4.22 15.84
N VAL A 183 -9.30 -3.37 14.83
CA VAL A 183 -8.49 -3.60 13.63
C VAL A 183 -7.34 -2.60 13.58
N GLY A 184 -6.11 -3.11 13.65
CA GLY A 184 -4.88 -2.33 13.47
C GLY A 184 -4.60 -2.14 11.98
N ALA A 185 -4.76 -0.89 11.50
CA ALA A 185 -4.41 -0.41 10.17
C ALA A 185 -3.44 0.78 10.27
N ASP A 186 -2.70 0.86 11.36
CA ASP A 186 -1.89 1.98 11.85
C ASP A 186 -0.41 1.90 11.41
N GLY A 187 -0.17 1.16 10.32
CA GLY A 187 1.09 1.18 9.59
C GLY A 187 2.20 0.34 10.24
N ALA A 188 3.38 0.48 9.67
CA ALA A 188 4.54 -0.37 9.97
C ALA A 188 4.99 -0.35 11.45
N ASN A 189 4.74 0.76 12.16
CA ASN A 189 5.05 0.91 13.58
C ASN A 189 3.85 0.64 14.50
N SER A 190 2.87 -0.13 14.01
CA SER A 190 1.57 -0.38 14.63
C SER A 190 1.59 -0.39 16.16
N TRP A 191 0.79 0.51 16.73
CA TRP A 191 0.50 0.59 18.14
C TRP A 191 -0.37 -0.61 18.59
N VAL A 192 -1.38 -0.98 17.77
CA VAL A 192 -2.26 -2.14 18.06
C VAL A 192 -1.43 -3.41 18.20
N ARG A 193 -0.52 -3.65 17.26
CA ARG A 193 0.36 -4.82 17.30
C ARG A 193 1.20 -4.87 18.58
N LYS A 194 1.72 -3.71 19.02
CA LYS A 194 2.50 -3.60 20.26
C LYS A 194 1.64 -3.85 21.50
N GLN A 195 0.44 -3.29 21.56
CA GLN A 195 -0.48 -3.49 22.70
C GLN A 195 -0.99 -4.94 22.79
N ALA A 196 -1.09 -5.62 21.67
CA ALA A 196 -1.49 -7.02 21.60
C ALA A 196 -0.33 -8.00 21.82
N ASP A 197 0.88 -7.51 22.17
CA ASP A 197 2.09 -8.31 22.32
C ASP A 197 2.36 -9.26 21.15
N ILE A 198 2.00 -8.84 19.92
CA ILE A 198 2.23 -9.63 18.72
C ILE A 198 3.68 -9.47 18.27
N PRO A 199 4.50 -10.53 18.32
CA PRO A 199 5.89 -10.45 17.92
C PRO A 199 6.06 -10.11 16.45
N LEU A 200 7.12 -9.39 16.13
CA LEU A 200 7.48 -8.96 14.79
C LEU A 200 8.79 -9.63 14.35
N THR A 201 8.75 -10.34 13.22
CA THR A 201 9.97 -10.72 12.52
C THR A 201 10.40 -9.51 11.67
N PHE A 202 11.62 -9.09 11.87
CA PHE A 202 12.20 -7.91 11.24
C PHE A 202 13.42 -8.30 10.43
N ARG A 203 13.52 -7.77 9.22
CA ARG A 203 14.71 -7.89 8.40
C ARG A 203 15.03 -6.55 7.74
N ASP A 204 16.22 -6.04 8.00
CA ASP A 204 16.74 -4.88 7.31
C ASP A 204 17.23 -5.31 5.91
N TYR A 205 16.79 -4.62 4.88
CA TYR A 205 17.29 -4.86 3.53
C TYR A 205 18.68 -4.25 3.28
N GLY A 206 19.19 -3.44 4.20
CA GLY A 206 20.44 -2.70 4.04
C GLY A 206 20.37 -1.65 2.93
N HIS A 207 19.18 -1.22 2.54
CA HIS A 207 18.95 -0.23 1.50
C HIS A 207 17.98 0.85 1.97
N SER A 208 18.07 2.00 1.31
CA SER A 208 17.09 3.09 1.40
C SER A 208 16.48 3.34 0.02
N ALA A 209 15.18 3.61 -0.04
CA ALA A 209 14.51 4.06 -1.25
C ALA A 209 14.61 5.59 -1.34
N LEU A 210 15.24 6.09 -2.39
CA LEU A 210 15.15 7.49 -2.79
C LEU A 210 13.97 7.64 -3.75
N VAL A 211 13.09 8.60 -3.45
CA VAL A 211 11.86 8.85 -4.19
C VAL A 211 11.81 10.31 -4.61
N CYS A 212 11.50 10.57 -5.86
CA CYS A 212 11.22 11.90 -6.39
C CYS A 212 10.50 11.80 -7.74
N HIS A 213 10.14 12.94 -8.31
CA HIS A 213 9.53 13.04 -9.62
C HIS A 213 10.50 13.68 -10.60
N VAL A 214 10.50 13.18 -11.82
CA VAL A 214 11.40 13.60 -12.87
C VAL A 214 10.65 13.81 -14.18
N GLN A 215 11.15 14.74 -14.96
CA GLN A 215 10.79 14.89 -16.36
C GLN A 215 11.83 14.18 -17.21
N THR A 216 11.38 13.46 -18.22
CA THR A 216 12.21 12.72 -19.16
C THR A 216 12.15 13.37 -20.55
N GLU A 217 13.24 13.27 -21.30
CA GLU A 217 13.31 13.80 -22.67
C GLU A 217 12.37 13.06 -23.61
N GLN A 218 12.26 11.75 -23.46
CA GLN A 218 11.37 10.90 -24.25
C GLN A 218 10.13 10.49 -23.42
N PRO A 219 8.96 10.30 -24.06
CA PRO A 219 7.74 9.88 -23.39
C PRO A 219 7.86 8.45 -22.83
N HIS A 220 7.23 8.21 -21.69
CA HIS A 220 7.22 6.88 -21.05
C HIS A 220 6.35 5.83 -21.76
N THR A 221 5.48 6.23 -22.70
CA THR A 221 4.63 5.34 -23.51
C THR A 221 3.80 4.36 -22.67
N HIS A 222 3.22 4.80 -21.56
CA HIS A 222 2.43 3.99 -20.61
C HIS A 222 3.17 2.74 -20.08
N CYS A 223 4.49 2.73 -20.14
CA CYS A 223 5.30 1.59 -19.71
C CYS A 223 6.00 1.89 -18.38
N ALA A 224 5.73 1.09 -17.35
CA ALA A 224 6.52 1.06 -16.13
C ALA A 224 7.86 0.38 -16.42
N ARG A 225 8.97 0.98 -15.98
CA ARG A 225 10.30 0.49 -16.28
C ARG A 225 11.09 0.26 -15.01
N GLN A 226 11.84 -0.83 -14.97
CA GLN A 226 12.67 -1.16 -13.82
C GLN A 226 14.01 -1.72 -14.26
N VAL A 227 15.09 -1.14 -13.74
CA VAL A 227 16.45 -1.64 -13.96
C VAL A 227 17.03 -2.19 -12.67
N PHE A 228 17.59 -3.37 -12.76
CA PHE A 228 18.39 -3.98 -11.70
C PHE A 228 19.87 -3.72 -11.98
N SER A 229 20.62 -3.39 -10.94
CA SER A 229 22.08 -3.26 -10.95
C SER A 229 22.67 -3.90 -9.72
N SER A 230 24.01 -4.04 -9.68
CA SER A 230 24.73 -4.51 -8.48
C SER A 230 24.46 -3.68 -7.24
N ASP A 231 24.20 -2.39 -7.42
CA ASP A 231 24.01 -1.42 -6.34
C ASP A 231 22.56 -1.30 -5.87
N GLY A 232 21.60 -1.79 -6.66
CA GLY A 232 20.21 -1.71 -6.30
C GLY A 232 19.22 -1.78 -7.46
N VAL A 233 18.05 -1.21 -7.24
CA VAL A 233 16.93 -1.27 -8.19
C VAL A 233 16.38 0.14 -8.40
N LEU A 234 16.24 0.54 -9.65
CA LEU A 234 15.66 1.82 -10.02
C LEU A 234 14.41 1.59 -10.87
N ALA A 235 13.28 2.07 -10.39
CA ALA A 235 11.99 2.03 -11.09
C ALA A 235 11.56 3.42 -11.55
N PHE A 236 11.03 3.49 -12.77
CA PHE A 236 10.34 4.64 -13.35
C PHE A 236 8.87 4.28 -13.54
N LEU A 237 8.01 4.98 -12.83
CA LEU A 237 6.57 4.77 -12.83
C LEU A 237 5.90 5.93 -13.58
N PRO A 238 5.15 5.67 -14.66
CA PRO A 238 4.56 6.71 -15.50
C PRO A 238 3.56 7.56 -14.73
N PHE A 239 3.55 8.86 -14.98
CA PHE A 239 2.48 9.77 -14.56
C PHE A 239 1.48 10.02 -15.69
N ALA A 240 0.44 10.80 -15.42
CA ALA A 240 -0.55 11.18 -16.43
C ALA A 240 0.06 12.02 -17.57
N GLN A 241 1.10 12.82 -17.29
CA GLN A 241 1.87 13.52 -18.33
C GLN A 241 2.91 12.59 -18.94
N GLU A 242 2.95 12.51 -20.27
CA GLU A 242 3.78 11.55 -21.02
C GLU A 242 5.27 11.56 -20.72
N ASN A 243 5.80 12.72 -20.33
CA ASN A 243 7.22 12.93 -20.03
C ASN A 243 7.52 13.00 -18.53
N TYR A 244 6.57 12.63 -17.65
CA TYR A 244 6.75 12.67 -16.21
C TYR A 244 6.72 11.27 -15.61
N CYS A 245 7.67 10.99 -14.73
CA CYS A 245 7.75 9.74 -14.00
C CYS A 245 7.98 9.99 -12.50
N SER A 246 7.37 9.16 -11.67
CA SER A 246 7.83 8.97 -10.30
C SER A 246 8.93 7.92 -10.29
N ILE A 247 10.03 8.21 -9.60
CA ILE A 247 11.10 7.23 -9.45
C ILE A 247 11.15 6.66 -8.04
N VAL A 248 11.51 5.40 -7.95
CA VAL A 248 11.86 4.72 -6.70
C VAL A 248 13.22 4.07 -6.91
N TRP A 249 14.24 4.61 -6.24
CA TRP A 249 15.61 4.13 -6.37
C TRP A 249 16.08 3.51 -5.06
N SER A 250 16.15 2.20 -5.03
CA SER A 250 16.68 1.41 -3.89
C SER A 250 18.19 1.35 -3.95
N LEU A 251 18.88 1.90 -2.96
CA LEU A 251 20.32 2.07 -2.91
C LEU A 251 20.88 1.76 -1.52
N PRO A 252 22.18 1.45 -1.39
CA PRO A 252 22.87 1.51 -0.11
C PRO A 252 22.64 2.85 0.58
N PRO A 253 22.49 2.90 1.93
CA PRO A 253 22.13 4.11 2.65
C PRO A 253 23.06 5.31 2.38
N GLU A 254 24.37 5.06 2.27
CA GLU A 254 25.38 6.10 2.00
C GLU A 254 25.16 6.73 0.61
N GLN A 255 24.88 5.92 -0.41
CA GLN A 255 24.59 6.41 -1.76
C GLN A 255 23.25 7.15 -1.81
N ALA A 256 22.23 6.65 -1.11
CA ALA A 256 20.93 7.31 -1.04
C ALA A 256 21.05 8.68 -0.34
N ASP A 257 21.81 8.78 0.74
CA ASP A 257 22.07 10.04 1.44
C ASP A 257 22.86 11.02 0.58
N TYR A 258 23.90 10.56 -0.11
CA TYR A 258 24.65 11.37 -1.06
C TYR A 258 23.73 11.95 -2.16
N LEU A 259 22.91 11.10 -2.78
CA LEU A 259 21.97 11.53 -3.84
C LEU A 259 20.82 12.41 -3.31
N LEU A 260 20.50 12.32 -2.04
CA LEU A 260 19.53 13.21 -1.40
C LEU A 260 20.05 14.65 -1.35
N HIS A 261 21.35 14.85 -1.11
CA HIS A 261 21.95 16.16 -0.82
C HIS A 261 22.78 16.75 -1.97
N CYS A 262 23.23 15.94 -2.96
CA CYS A 262 24.05 16.44 -4.07
C CYS A 262 23.29 17.48 -4.91
N GLU A 263 24.07 18.26 -5.69
CA GLU A 263 23.53 19.26 -6.61
C GLU A 263 22.57 18.62 -7.64
N THR A 264 21.52 19.38 -8.03
CA THR A 264 20.50 18.90 -8.97
C THR A 264 21.10 18.45 -10.31
N SER A 265 22.07 19.18 -10.82
CA SER A 265 22.75 18.84 -12.08
C SER A 265 23.48 17.51 -12.01
N GLU A 266 24.10 17.22 -10.88
CA GLU A 266 24.79 15.97 -10.62
C GLU A 266 23.80 14.81 -10.45
N PHE A 267 22.74 15.04 -9.68
CA PHE A 267 21.65 14.07 -9.55
C PHE A 267 21.08 13.67 -10.90
N ASN A 268 20.74 14.65 -11.76
CA ASN A 268 20.19 14.40 -13.08
C ASN A 268 21.11 13.53 -13.95
N LYS A 269 22.43 13.83 -13.94
CA LYS A 269 23.44 13.04 -14.68
C LYS A 269 23.50 11.60 -14.16
N LYS A 270 23.61 11.42 -12.84
CA LYS A 270 23.70 10.08 -12.22
C LYS A 270 22.43 9.27 -12.48
N LEU A 271 21.26 9.90 -12.37
CA LEU A 271 19.97 9.24 -12.64
C LEU A 271 19.86 8.80 -14.11
N THR A 272 20.22 9.68 -15.05
CA THR A 272 20.19 9.40 -16.48
C THR A 272 21.08 8.20 -16.82
N VAL A 273 22.30 8.16 -16.28
CA VAL A 273 23.25 7.05 -16.48
C VAL A 273 22.72 5.77 -15.81
N ALA A 274 22.20 5.84 -14.58
CA ALA A 274 21.67 4.67 -13.88
C ALA A 274 20.47 4.04 -14.59
N PHE A 275 19.78 4.80 -15.43
CA PHE A 275 18.65 4.34 -16.23
C PHE A 275 19.01 3.99 -17.68
N ASP A 276 20.31 3.83 -18.00
CA ASP A 276 20.82 3.49 -19.34
C ASP A 276 20.32 4.44 -20.45
N HIS A 277 20.03 5.70 -20.14
CA HIS A 277 19.48 6.70 -21.08
C HIS A 277 18.17 6.23 -21.77
N LYS A 278 17.42 5.29 -21.20
CA LYS A 278 16.24 4.66 -21.85
C LYS A 278 15.11 5.65 -22.19
N LEU A 279 15.03 6.76 -21.47
CA LEU A 279 14.07 7.85 -21.73
C LEU A 279 14.78 9.19 -22.00
N GLY A 280 16.03 9.15 -22.49
CA GLY A 280 16.86 10.32 -22.71
C GLY A 280 17.29 10.97 -21.40
N LEU A 281 17.49 12.30 -21.42
CA LEU A 281 17.91 13.06 -20.25
C LEU A 281 16.80 13.16 -19.22
N CYS A 282 17.15 13.00 -17.93
CA CYS A 282 16.23 13.11 -16.81
C CYS A 282 16.48 14.42 -16.05
N GLN A 283 15.41 15.12 -15.70
CA GLN A 283 15.45 16.38 -14.96
C GLN A 283 14.57 16.28 -13.70
N LEU A 284 15.14 16.57 -12.55
CA LEU A 284 14.44 16.57 -11.26
C LEU A 284 13.34 17.65 -11.24
N GLN A 285 12.13 17.27 -10.82
CA GLN A 285 10.95 18.15 -10.79
C GLN A 285 10.32 18.29 -9.39
N SER A 286 10.84 17.58 -8.39
CA SER A 286 10.33 17.63 -7.03
C SER A 286 11.45 17.59 -5.99
N LYS A 287 11.10 17.74 -4.72
CA LYS A 287 12.02 17.40 -3.63
C LYS A 287 12.34 15.91 -3.67
N ARG A 288 13.54 15.55 -3.24
CA ARG A 288 13.99 14.18 -3.03
C ARG A 288 13.66 13.76 -1.60
N TYR A 289 13.23 12.51 -1.42
CA TYR A 289 12.94 11.92 -0.12
C TYR A 289 13.63 10.57 -0.02
N THR A 290 14.03 10.17 1.18
CA THR A 290 14.59 8.85 1.43
C THR A 290 13.80 8.12 2.51
N PHE A 291 13.62 6.80 2.32
CA PHE A 291 12.91 5.93 3.25
C PHE A 291 13.73 4.65 3.46
N LYS A 292 14.01 4.32 4.71
CA LYS A 292 14.70 3.06 5.03
C LYS A 292 13.84 1.86 4.65
N LEU A 293 14.44 0.91 3.92
CA LEU A 293 13.75 -0.29 3.47
C LEU A 293 13.90 -1.42 4.48
N THR A 294 12.77 -1.86 5.02
CA THR A 294 12.73 -2.94 6.00
C THR A 294 11.58 -3.88 5.70
N ALA A 295 11.83 -5.18 5.75
CA ALA A 295 10.76 -6.15 5.80
C ALA A 295 10.30 -6.33 7.24
N ARG A 296 8.99 -6.39 7.42
CA ARG A 296 8.35 -6.66 8.70
C ARG A 296 7.24 -7.67 8.49
N TYR A 297 7.14 -8.61 9.41
CA TYR A 297 6.12 -9.66 9.34
C TYR A 297 5.65 -9.99 10.76
N ALA A 298 4.40 -9.70 11.07
CA ALA A 298 3.81 -10.02 12.35
C ALA A 298 3.64 -11.54 12.51
N ARG A 299 3.97 -12.07 13.66
CA ARG A 299 3.86 -13.50 13.92
C ARG A 299 2.42 -14.00 13.89
N ASN A 300 1.48 -13.14 14.26
CA ASN A 300 0.04 -13.35 14.19
C ASN A 300 -0.61 -12.16 13.48
N PHE A 301 -1.58 -12.41 12.60
CA PHE A 301 -2.39 -11.38 11.96
C PHE A 301 -3.73 -11.20 12.66
N ALA A 302 -4.08 -12.13 13.53
CA ALA A 302 -5.25 -12.02 14.40
C ALA A 302 -5.02 -12.67 15.76
N GLN A 303 -5.73 -12.18 16.75
CA GLN A 303 -5.91 -12.75 18.08
C GLN A 303 -7.38 -12.56 18.48
N ASN A 304 -7.77 -13.01 19.68
CA ASN A 304 -9.10 -12.75 20.20
C ASN A 304 -9.35 -11.23 20.23
N ARG A 305 -10.42 -10.74 19.59
CA ARG A 305 -10.81 -9.32 19.52
C ARG A 305 -9.85 -8.38 18.77
N ILE A 306 -8.82 -8.89 18.13
CA ILE A 306 -7.82 -8.07 17.41
C ILE A 306 -7.51 -8.68 16.05
N ALA A 307 -7.45 -7.83 15.02
CA ALA A 307 -6.92 -8.17 13.70
C ALA A 307 -5.96 -7.08 13.20
N LEU A 308 -4.96 -7.45 12.40
CA LEU A 308 -4.01 -6.53 11.77
C LEU A 308 -4.16 -6.62 10.25
N ILE A 309 -4.11 -5.47 9.55
CA ILE A 309 -4.16 -5.37 8.09
C ILE A 309 -3.08 -4.44 7.55
N GLY A 310 -2.63 -4.68 6.32
CA GLY A 310 -1.62 -3.87 5.66
C GLY A 310 -0.29 -3.83 6.40
N ASP A 311 0.36 -2.67 6.43
CA ASP A 311 1.69 -2.50 7.03
C ASP A 311 1.73 -2.82 8.53
N ALA A 312 0.59 -2.84 9.23
CA ALA A 312 0.52 -3.27 10.62
C ALA A 312 0.78 -4.78 10.76
N ALA A 313 0.35 -5.59 9.78
CA ALA A 313 0.58 -7.02 9.71
C ALA A 313 1.90 -7.38 9.01
N HIS A 314 2.20 -6.71 7.90
CA HIS A 314 3.40 -6.98 7.09
C HIS A 314 3.83 -5.75 6.29
N THR A 315 5.12 -5.48 6.26
CA THR A 315 5.72 -4.48 5.36
C THR A 315 6.65 -5.21 4.39
N ILE A 316 6.42 -5.03 3.12
CA ILE A 316 7.20 -5.67 2.06
C ILE A 316 8.04 -4.61 1.34
N HIS A 317 9.17 -5.04 0.76
CA HIS A 317 10.01 -4.17 -0.07
C HIS A 317 9.17 -3.53 -1.18
N PRO A 318 9.22 -2.20 -1.35
CA PRO A 318 8.41 -1.49 -2.34
C PRO A 318 8.93 -1.67 -3.77
N LEU A 319 9.29 -2.89 -4.17
CA LEU A 319 9.57 -3.19 -5.57
C LEU A 319 8.31 -2.86 -6.37
N ALA A 320 8.41 -1.85 -7.22
CA ALA A 320 7.34 -1.37 -8.09
C ALA A 320 6.03 -0.92 -7.40
N GLY A 321 6.06 -0.50 -6.13
CA GLY A 321 4.87 0.07 -5.48
C GLY A 321 3.76 -0.92 -5.13
N LEU A 322 4.04 -2.23 -5.06
CA LEU A 322 3.02 -3.29 -4.91
C LEU A 322 2.49 -3.48 -3.47
N GLY A 323 3.07 -2.84 -2.46
CA GLY A 323 2.72 -3.06 -1.05
C GLY A 323 1.25 -2.77 -0.72
N VAL A 324 0.66 -1.73 -1.31
CA VAL A 324 -0.74 -1.36 -1.08
C VAL A 324 -1.72 -2.43 -1.57
N ASN A 325 -1.42 -3.12 -2.68
CA ASN A 325 -2.29 -4.17 -3.23
C ASN A 325 -2.47 -5.32 -2.25
N LEU A 326 -1.40 -5.70 -1.55
CA LEU A 326 -1.46 -6.74 -0.53
C LEU A 326 -2.28 -6.28 0.68
N GLY A 327 -2.14 -5.03 1.11
CA GLY A 327 -2.95 -4.43 2.16
C GLY A 327 -4.44 -4.35 1.80
N PHE A 328 -4.77 -4.04 0.55
CA PHE A 328 -6.16 -4.07 0.08
C PHE A 328 -6.74 -5.47 0.07
N GLN A 329 -5.96 -6.48 -0.28
CA GLN A 329 -6.39 -7.87 -0.17
C GLN A 329 -6.63 -8.30 1.29
N ASP A 330 -5.81 -7.82 2.25
CA ASP A 330 -6.06 -8.05 3.67
C ASP A 330 -7.40 -7.44 4.08
N ALA A 331 -7.63 -6.18 3.73
CA ALA A 331 -8.86 -5.47 4.05
C ALA A 331 -10.10 -6.14 3.43
N LYS A 332 -10.03 -6.52 2.14
CA LYS A 332 -11.11 -7.22 1.44
C LYS A 332 -11.45 -8.55 2.11
N MET A 333 -10.44 -9.36 2.39
CA MET A 333 -10.64 -10.69 2.99
C MET A 333 -11.15 -10.62 4.43
N LEU A 334 -10.64 -9.68 5.24
CA LEU A 334 -11.13 -9.49 6.60
C LEU A 334 -12.58 -9.00 6.61
N ALA A 335 -12.92 -8.03 5.74
CA ALA A 335 -14.29 -7.56 5.60
C ALA A 335 -15.25 -8.69 5.20
N GLN A 336 -14.89 -9.49 4.21
CA GLN A 336 -15.67 -10.65 3.79
C GLN A 336 -15.88 -11.66 4.92
N ALA A 337 -14.83 -11.94 5.71
CA ALA A 337 -14.93 -12.85 6.85
C ALA A 337 -15.87 -12.31 7.93
N ILE A 338 -15.82 -11.01 8.23
CA ILE A 338 -16.71 -10.35 9.21
C ILE A 338 -18.15 -10.39 8.72
N LEU A 339 -18.41 -10.00 7.48
CA LEU A 339 -19.76 -9.96 6.91
C LEU A 339 -20.40 -11.35 6.87
N ALA A 340 -19.65 -12.39 6.49
CA ALA A 340 -20.13 -13.76 6.48
C ALA A 340 -20.47 -14.26 7.89
N ASN A 341 -19.66 -13.94 8.88
CA ASN A 341 -19.88 -14.33 10.26
C ASN A 341 -21.04 -13.56 10.91
N GLU A 342 -21.19 -12.28 10.58
CA GLU A 342 -22.30 -11.45 11.03
C GLU A 342 -23.64 -12.01 10.51
N GLN A 343 -23.72 -12.38 9.23
CA GLN A 343 -24.90 -13.01 8.63
C GLN A 343 -25.29 -14.32 9.32
N LEU A 344 -24.30 -15.07 9.84
CA LEU A 344 -24.53 -16.29 10.62
C LEU A 344 -24.91 -16.00 12.09
N GLY A 345 -24.95 -14.74 12.52
CA GLY A 345 -25.23 -14.34 13.89
C GLY A 345 -24.17 -14.79 14.90
N VAL A 346 -22.92 -15.04 14.45
CA VAL A 346 -21.82 -15.45 15.34
C VAL A 346 -20.95 -14.26 15.72
N ASP A 347 -20.22 -14.39 16.81
CA ASP A 347 -19.34 -13.36 17.31
C ASP A 347 -18.02 -13.33 16.53
N PHE A 348 -17.98 -12.55 15.44
CA PHE A 348 -16.84 -12.45 14.53
C PHE A 348 -15.55 -11.91 15.19
N GLY A 349 -15.60 -11.33 16.38
CA GLY A 349 -14.43 -10.90 17.14
C GLY A 349 -13.68 -12.07 17.82
N GLU A 350 -14.27 -13.25 17.93
CA GLU A 350 -13.59 -14.41 18.47
C GLU A 350 -12.52 -14.91 17.49
N TYR A 351 -11.34 -15.28 18.01
CA TYR A 351 -10.21 -15.74 17.21
C TYR A 351 -10.55 -16.91 16.27
N ARG A 352 -11.42 -17.83 16.68
CA ARG A 352 -11.80 -18.99 15.84
C ARG A 352 -12.37 -18.58 14.48
N TYR A 353 -13.08 -17.44 14.40
CA TYR A 353 -13.65 -16.90 13.16
C TYR A 353 -12.66 -16.05 12.38
N LEU A 354 -11.66 -15.46 13.05
CA LEU A 354 -10.58 -14.70 12.40
C LEU A 354 -9.46 -15.61 11.87
N ARG A 355 -9.39 -16.87 12.33
CA ARG A 355 -8.30 -17.79 11.99
C ARG A 355 -8.21 -18.10 10.49
N HIS A 356 -9.34 -18.12 9.77
CA HIS A 356 -9.33 -18.34 8.32
C HIS A 356 -8.66 -17.18 7.59
N TYR A 357 -9.02 -15.95 7.95
CA TYR A 357 -8.37 -14.73 7.48
C TYR A 357 -6.86 -14.80 7.74
N GLU A 358 -6.45 -15.00 8.99
CA GLU A 358 -5.05 -15.05 9.37
C GLU A 358 -4.26 -16.05 8.55
N ARG A 359 -4.73 -17.30 8.49
CA ARG A 359 -4.02 -18.37 7.79
C ARG A 359 -3.77 -18.05 6.32
N ASN A 360 -4.79 -17.57 5.62
CA ASN A 360 -4.69 -17.29 4.19
C ASN A 360 -3.77 -16.08 3.94
N ARG A 361 -3.95 -15.01 4.70
CA ARG A 361 -3.13 -13.80 4.51
C ARG A 361 -1.67 -14.01 4.88
N LYS A 362 -1.40 -14.80 5.89
CA LYS A 362 -0.02 -15.19 6.26
C LYS A 362 0.68 -15.96 5.15
N VAL A 363 0.00 -16.88 4.50
CA VAL A 363 0.57 -17.65 3.37
C VAL A 363 0.90 -16.72 2.21
N GLU A 364 -0.02 -15.82 1.83
CA GLU A 364 0.20 -14.89 0.71
C GLU A 364 1.32 -13.88 1.01
N ALA A 365 1.33 -13.30 2.21
CA ALA A 365 2.40 -12.39 2.63
C ALA A 365 3.76 -13.11 2.68
N ALA A 366 3.81 -14.34 3.19
CA ALA A 366 5.04 -15.13 3.23
C ALA A 366 5.56 -15.48 1.83
N LYS A 367 4.67 -15.89 0.91
CA LYS A 367 5.03 -16.11 -0.51
C LYS A 367 5.64 -14.84 -1.12
N MET A 368 5.00 -13.69 -0.94
CA MET A 368 5.49 -12.43 -1.48
C MET A 368 6.87 -12.05 -0.90
N LEU A 369 7.06 -12.21 0.42
CA LEU A 369 8.35 -11.97 1.07
C LEU A 369 9.45 -12.89 0.51
N LEU A 370 9.16 -14.17 0.29
CA LEU A 370 10.09 -15.12 -0.30
C LEU A 370 10.46 -14.76 -1.74
N VAL A 371 9.47 -14.38 -2.55
CA VAL A 371 9.71 -13.93 -3.93
C VAL A 371 10.58 -12.67 -3.95
N MET A 372 10.25 -11.66 -3.13
CA MET A 372 11.03 -10.42 -3.05
C MET A 372 12.46 -10.68 -2.55
N GLN A 373 12.61 -11.57 -1.57
CA GLN A 373 13.91 -11.96 -1.08
C GLN A 373 14.72 -12.71 -2.15
N GLY A 374 14.10 -13.67 -2.83
CA GLY A 374 14.72 -14.43 -3.91
C GLY A 374 15.19 -13.52 -5.06
N LEU A 375 14.35 -12.57 -5.46
CA LEU A 375 14.74 -11.55 -6.45
C LEU A 375 15.92 -10.72 -5.94
N LYS A 376 15.85 -10.19 -4.72
CA LYS A 376 16.97 -9.44 -4.16
C LYS A 376 18.25 -10.26 -4.15
N ASP A 377 18.23 -11.49 -3.61
CA ASP A 377 19.41 -12.34 -3.49
C ASP A 377 19.96 -12.76 -4.87
N LEU A 378 19.08 -12.95 -5.85
CA LEU A 378 19.44 -13.23 -7.24
C LEU A 378 20.12 -12.01 -7.86
N PHE A 379 19.60 -10.80 -7.67
CA PHE A 379 20.12 -9.57 -8.28
C PHE A 379 21.22 -8.87 -7.44
N SER A 380 21.53 -9.35 -6.25
CA SER A 380 22.62 -8.81 -5.43
C SER A 380 23.96 -9.46 -5.74
N GLY A 381 25.01 -8.62 -5.86
CA GLY A 381 26.42 -9.04 -6.03
C GLY A 381 26.83 -9.41 -7.45
N ASP A 382 28.14 -9.42 -7.67
CA ASP A 382 28.78 -9.55 -8.99
C ASP A 382 29.26 -10.96 -9.33
N HIS A 383 28.78 -11.98 -8.63
CA HIS A 383 29.23 -13.35 -8.87
C HIS A 383 28.86 -13.82 -10.30
N PRO A 384 29.84 -14.29 -11.13
CA PRO A 384 29.61 -14.64 -12.55
C PRO A 384 28.48 -15.66 -12.76
N LEU A 385 28.39 -16.66 -11.87
CA LEU A 385 27.34 -17.69 -11.93
C LEU A 385 25.96 -17.10 -11.70
N LYS A 386 25.82 -16.12 -10.78
CA LYS A 386 24.55 -15.43 -10.56
C LYS A 386 24.15 -14.60 -11.78
N LYS A 387 25.13 -13.92 -12.44
CA LYS A 387 24.85 -13.16 -13.68
C LYS A 387 24.38 -14.10 -14.80
N LEU A 388 24.95 -15.28 -14.92
CA LEU A 388 24.50 -16.28 -15.89
C LEU A 388 23.10 -16.80 -15.59
N ILE A 389 22.81 -17.14 -14.33
CA ILE A 389 21.47 -17.60 -13.90
C ILE A 389 20.42 -16.50 -14.11
N ARG A 390 20.73 -15.23 -13.82
CA ARG A 390 19.87 -14.08 -14.10
C ARG A 390 19.55 -13.96 -15.57
N GLY A 391 20.61 -13.97 -16.41
CA GLY A 391 20.48 -13.85 -17.86
C GLY A 391 19.64 -14.97 -18.48
N LEU A 392 19.95 -16.22 -18.12
CA LEU A 392 19.19 -17.38 -18.57
C LEU A 392 17.77 -17.42 -18.01
N GLY A 393 17.60 -17.09 -16.72
CA GLY A 393 16.30 -17.12 -16.06
C GLY A 393 15.31 -16.11 -16.65
N LEU A 394 15.70 -14.84 -16.79
CA LEU A 394 14.87 -13.80 -17.40
C LEU A 394 14.57 -14.12 -18.87
N SER A 395 15.57 -14.52 -19.65
CA SER A 395 15.39 -14.87 -21.04
C SER A 395 14.53 -16.14 -21.25
N ALA A 396 14.65 -17.13 -20.37
CA ALA A 396 13.81 -18.31 -20.39
C ALA A 396 12.35 -17.97 -20.03
N THR A 397 12.15 -17.17 -18.99
CA THR A 397 10.80 -16.73 -18.56
C THR A 397 10.11 -15.92 -19.66
N ASP A 398 10.85 -15.08 -20.37
CA ASP A 398 10.30 -14.29 -21.48
C ASP A 398 9.82 -15.18 -22.66
N LYS A 399 10.50 -16.32 -22.89
CA LYS A 399 10.16 -17.29 -23.94
C LYS A 399 9.10 -18.32 -23.52
N MET A 400 8.89 -18.54 -22.23
CA MET A 400 7.92 -19.51 -21.72
C MET A 400 6.54 -18.87 -21.54
N GLY A 401 5.76 -18.78 -22.61
CA GLY A 401 4.47 -18.08 -22.66
C GLY A 401 3.51 -18.39 -21.50
N LEU A 402 3.32 -19.68 -21.17
CA LEU A 402 2.43 -20.09 -20.07
C LEU A 402 2.92 -19.61 -18.69
N VAL A 403 4.22 -19.69 -18.42
CA VAL A 403 4.80 -19.22 -17.14
C VAL A 403 4.70 -17.71 -17.05
N LYS A 404 5.02 -17.01 -18.14
CA LYS A 404 4.90 -15.55 -18.24
C LYS A 404 3.46 -15.11 -18.02
N GLU A 405 2.48 -15.74 -18.66
CA GLU A 405 1.05 -15.45 -18.48
C GLU A 405 0.60 -15.65 -17.03
N GLN A 406 1.03 -16.73 -16.39
CA GLN A 406 0.69 -16.99 -14.98
C GLN A 406 1.32 -15.96 -14.03
N LEU A 407 2.57 -15.54 -14.28
CA LEU A 407 3.21 -14.45 -13.52
C LEU A 407 2.48 -13.13 -13.71
N ILE A 408 2.03 -12.82 -14.92
CA ILE A 408 1.25 -11.61 -15.19
C ILE A 408 -0.09 -11.67 -14.48
N LYS A 409 -0.84 -12.76 -14.58
CA LYS A 409 -2.13 -12.94 -13.86
C LYS A 409 -1.94 -12.74 -12.35
N GLN A 410 -0.90 -13.34 -11.78
CA GLN A 410 -0.59 -13.14 -10.37
C GLN A 410 -0.23 -11.68 -10.03
N ALA A 411 0.50 -10.98 -10.90
CA ALA A 411 0.80 -9.56 -10.72
C ALA A 411 -0.46 -8.68 -10.85
N LEU A 412 -1.41 -9.05 -11.71
CA LEU A 412 -2.71 -8.41 -11.87
C LEU A 412 -3.65 -8.67 -10.68
N GLY A 413 -3.32 -9.64 -9.83
CA GLY A 413 -4.17 -10.07 -8.72
C GLY A 413 -5.34 -10.96 -9.14
N LEU A 414 -5.22 -11.60 -10.32
CA LEU A 414 -6.22 -12.48 -10.94
C LEU A 414 -5.91 -13.96 -10.64
#